data_31abd8c16b68f2ab997eff3fbd93a04c
#
_entry.id   31abd8c16b68f2ab997eff3fbd93a04c
#
_cell.length_a   1.000
_cell.length_b   1.000
_cell.length_c   1.000
_cell.angle_alpha   90.00
_cell.angle_beta   90.00
_cell.angle_gamma   90.00
#
_symmetry.space_group_name_H-M   'P 1'
#
loop_
_entity.id
_entity.type
_entity.pdbx_description
1 polymer ?
#
loop_
_entity_poly.entity_id
_entity_poly.type
_entity_poly.pdbx_seq_one_letter_code
_entity_poly.pdbx_strand_id
1 'polypeptide(L)'
;MQQDATLFFILLFFAVVFISQALILPAAGSKAKHKELSQRLKDSQTNLDEEARSLLQEHYIKSLTPLDRKLVKIETFSNLKKMIELSGYDWSLTQTLTVTLIFSVLALLATLIFRQPIYVGVAAAVGVWVILYFWLNKKISDRLAAFEEQLPEALDIMRRMLQAGQPVTQAFNEVGNEMPAPIGVEFKNTFNLLNYGYDMRMAIMQMAERTPTVSMLAFSSAVLLQKETGGNLSENLEKVSRVLRARFKLQRKIKTLSAESRLSAWILVLSPFILFLFLSFINPEYVEPLYRDPRGLDLVSGGIVSLFIGSMWIRKIINFEV
;
A
#
# COMPACT_ATOMS: atom_id res chain seq x y z
N MET A 1 -16.08 22.40 35.65
CA MET A 1 -15.82 23.44 34.64
C MET A 1 -14.33 23.62 34.30
N GLN A 2 -13.41 23.77 35.27
CA GLN A 2 -11.98 23.95 34.91
C GLN A 2 -11.32 22.64 34.39
N GLN A 3 -11.68 21.49 34.94
CA GLN A 3 -11.21 20.19 34.44
C GLN A 3 -11.80 19.85 33.06
N ASP A 4 -13.02 20.24 32.76
CA ASP A 4 -13.65 19.94 31.48
C ASP A 4 -13.02 20.77 30.33
N ALA A 5 -12.64 22.02 30.62
CA ALA A 5 -11.95 22.88 29.65
C ALA A 5 -10.54 22.38 29.34
N THR A 6 -9.77 21.98 30.36
CA THR A 6 -8.43 21.40 30.14
C THR A 6 -8.49 20.09 29.38
N LEU A 7 -9.46 19.24 29.67
CA LEU A 7 -9.68 17.97 28.98
C LEU A 7 -10.10 18.18 27.53
N PHE A 8 -10.95 19.20 27.26
CA PHE A 8 -11.31 19.61 25.91
C PHE A 8 -10.11 20.08 25.09
N PHE A 9 -9.24 20.94 25.65
CA PHE A 9 -8.04 21.42 24.95
C PHE A 9 -7.00 20.32 24.74
N ILE A 10 -6.84 19.38 25.68
CA ILE A 10 -5.99 18.20 25.50
C ILE A 10 -6.52 17.32 24.36
N LEU A 11 -7.83 17.06 24.31
CA LEU A 11 -8.47 16.31 23.23
C LEU A 11 -8.36 17.03 21.88
N LEU A 12 -8.56 18.35 21.86
CA LEU A 12 -8.40 19.19 20.67
C LEU A 12 -6.94 19.16 20.18
N PHE A 13 -5.98 19.26 21.10
CA PHE A 13 -4.56 19.13 20.81
C PHE A 13 -4.25 17.78 20.12
N PHE A 14 -4.65 16.67 20.73
CA PHE A 14 -4.44 15.36 20.14
C PHE A 14 -5.16 15.20 18.80
N ALA A 15 -6.39 15.73 18.66
CA ALA A 15 -7.11 15.71 17.40
C ALA A 15 -6.36 16.46 16.29
N VAL A 16 -5.89 17.68 16.57
CA VAL A 16 -5.13 18.48 15.59
C VAL A 16 -3.78 17.85 15.27
N VAL A 17 -3.07 17.30 16.26
CA VAL A 17 -1.82 16.56 16.03
C VAL A 17 -2.07 15.31 15.18
N PHE A 18 -3.12 14.54 15.47
CA PHE A 18 -3.48 13.36 14.67
C PHE A 18 -3.88 13.72 13.24
N ILE A 19 -4.68 14.79 13.06
CA ILE A 19 -5.08 15.28 11.74
C ILE A 19 -3.85 15.80 10.97
N SER A 20 -2.97 16.56 11.63
CA SER A 20 -1.72 17.04 11.05
C SER A 20 -0.79 15.88 10.68
N GLN A 21 -0.65 14.85 11.53
CA GLN A 21 0.11 13.65 11.22
C GLN A 21 -0.50 12.89 10.03
N ALA A 22 -1.81 12.72 9.99
CA ALA A 22 -2.52 12.10 8.86
C ALA A 22 -2.34 12.88 7.55
N LEU A 23 -2.19 14.21 7.64
CA LEU A 23 -1.92 15.09 6.50
C LEU A 23 -0.44 15.03 6.04
N ILE A 24 0.53 14.91 6.94
CA ILE A 24 1.97 14.89 6.62
C ILE A 24 2.45 13.49 6.23
N LEU A 25 1.86 12.42 6.78
CA LEU A 25 2.10 11.07 6.33
C LEU A 25 1.67 10.95 4.85
N PRO A 26 2.50 10.38 3.97
CA PRO A 26 2.11 10.18 2.58
C PRO A 26 0.87 9.27 2.57
N ALA A 27 -0.30 9.90 2.39
CA ALA A 27 -1.50 9.15 2.11
C ALA A 27 -1.22 8.34 0.85
N ALA A 28 -1.45 7.04 0.94
CA ALA A 28 -1.25 6.06 -0.09
C ALA A 28 -1.75 6.53 -1.47
N GLY A 29 -0.98 7.36 -2.14
CA GLY A 29 -1.16 7.72 -3.57
C GLY A 29 -1.00 6.50 -4.47
N SER A 30 -0.55 5.37 -3.92
CA SER A 30 -0.42 4.11 -4.63
C SER A 30 -1.75 3.55 -5.16
N LYS A 31 -2.89 3.80 -4.50
CA LYS A 31 -4.19 3.21 -4.91
C LYS A 31 -4.70 3.69 -6.26
N ALA A 32 -4.63 4.98 -6.54
CA ALA A 32 -5.04 5.53 -7.83
C ALA A 32 -4.09 5.06 -8.93
N LYS A 33 -2.81 5.05 -8.65
CA LYS A 33 -1.74 4.62 -9.58
C LYS A 33 -1.80 3.11 -9.87
N HIS A 34 -2.09 2.27 -8.86
CA HIS A 34 -2.29 0.82 -9.05
C HIS A 34 -3.58 0.51 -9.84
N LYS A 35 -4.65 1.25 -9.63
CA LYS A 35 -5.90 1.09 -10.38
C LYS A 35 -5.72 1.50 -11.84
N GLU A 36 -5.04 2.61 -12.11
CA GLU A 36 -4.73 3.08 -13.46
C GLU A 36 -3.77 2.12 -14.19
N LEU A 37 -2.73 1.61 -13.52
CA LEU A 37 -1.82 0.61 -14.07
C LEU A 37 -2.53 -0.71 -14.38
N SER A 38 -3.42 -1.16 -13.50
CA SER A 38 -4.22 -2.36 -13.75
C SER A 38 -5.23 -2.16 -14.88
N GLN A 39 -5.72 -0.93 -15.09
CA GLN A 39 -6.54 -0.58 -16.25
C GLN A 39 -5.72 -0.56 -17.53
N ARG A 40 -4.56 0.08 -17.57
CA ARG A 40 -3.67 0.08 -18.75
C ARG A 40 -3.20 -1.32 -19.13
N LEU A 41 -2.95 -2.20 -18.14
CA LEU A 41 -2.70 -3.62 -18.40
C LEU A 41 -3.93 -4.31 -18.99
N LYS A 42 -5.14 -4.00 -18.52
CA LYS A 42 -6.40 -4.52 -19.08
C LYS A 42 -6.66 -4.00 -20.51
N ASP A 43 -6.42 -2.74 -20.77
CA ASP A 43 -6.67 -2.12 -22.07
C ASP A 43 -5.70 -2.63 -23.14
N SER A 44 -4.44 -2.95 -22.77
CA SER A 44 -3.52 -3.68 -23.66
C SER A 44 -3.91 -5.16 -23.85
N GLN A 45 -4.88 -5.65 -23.08
CA GLN A 45 -5.38 -7.05 -23.09
C GLN A 45 -6.62 -7.29 -23.96
N THR A 46 -7.21 -6.27 -24.57
CA THR A 46 -8.52 -6.31 -25.22
C THR A 46 -8.59 -7.29 -26.42
N ASN A 47 -7.47 -7.87 -26.86
CA ASN A 47 -7.38 -8.82 -27.97
C ASN A 47 -6.95 -10.24 -27.57
N LEU A 48 -7.08 -10.63 -26.29
CA LEU A 48 -6.69 -11.96 -25.86
C LEU A 48 -7.89 -12.89 -25.78
N ASP A 49 -7.68 -14.12 -26.27
CA ASP A 49 -8.63 -15.21 -26.24
C ASP A 49 -9.49 -15.26 -24.97
N GLU A 50 -10.76 -14.92 -25.09
CA GLU A 50 -11.75 -15.06 -24.01
C GLU A 50 -11.79 -16.50 -23.46
N GLU A 51 -11.50 -17.48 -24.31
CA GLU A 51 -11.39 -18.90 -23.92
C GLU A 51 -10.28 -19.17 -22.91
N ALA A 52 -9.08 -18.61 -23.13
CA ALA A 52 -7.95 -18.78 -22.20
C ALA A 52 -8.21 -18.10 -20.85
N ARG A 53 -8.91 -16.96 -20.85
CA ARG A 53 -9.34 -16.28 -19.62
C ARG A 53 -10.39 -17.10 -18.85
N SER A 54 -11.34 -17.69 -19.55
CA SER A 54 -12.40 -18.49 -18.92
C SER A 54 -11.83 -19.74 -18.26
N LEU A 55 -10.85 -20.40 -18.90
CA LEU A 55 -10.16 -21.56 -18.34
C LEU A 55 -9.34 -21.22 -17.09
N LEU A 56 -8.66 -20.07 -17.08
CA LEU A 56 -7.91 -19.62 -15.91
C LEU A 56 -8.84 -19.24 -14.75
N GLN A 57 -9.94 -18.53 -15.02
CA GLN A 57 -10.94 -18.24 -14.00
C GLN A 57 -11.58 -19.53 -13.46
N GLU A 58 -11.85 -20.50 -14.30
CA GLU A 58 -12.39 -21.78 -13.87
C GLU A 58 -11.41 -22.55 -13.00
N HIS A 59 -10.12 -22.56 -13.38
CA HIS A 59 -9.07 -23.20 -12.58
C HIS A 59 -8.86 -22.49 -11.23
N TYR A 60 -8.86 -21.15 -11.23
CA TYR A 60 -8.81 -20.34 -10.02
C TYR A 60 -10.01 -20.61 -9.09
N ILE A 61 -11.23 -20.62 -9.63
CA ILE A 61 -12.44 -20.92 -8.85
C ILE A 61 -12.39 -22.35 -8.30
N LYS A 62 -11.84 -23.32 -9.03
CA LYS A 62 -11.69 -24.72 -8.57
C LYS A 62 -10.67 -24.85 -7.43
N SER A 63 -9.66 -24.02 -7.36
CA SER A 63 -8.66 -24.02 -6.28
C SER A 63 -9.15 -23.41 -4.96
N LEU A 64 -10.29 -22.66 -4.98
CA LEU A 64 -10.88 -22.06 -3.79
C LEU A 64 -11.65 -23.09 -2.94
N THR A 65 -11.66 -22.85 -1.61
CA THR A 65 -12.50 -23.65 -0.70
C THR A 65 -14.00 -23.52 -1.08
N PRO A 66 -14.83 -24.52 -0.81
CA PRO A 66 -16.25 -24.49 -1.21
C PRO A 66 -17.01 -23.27 -0.67
N LEU A 67 -16.65 -22.79 0.52
CA LEU A 67 -17.22 -21.59 1.15
C LEU A 67 -16.73 -20.31 0.49
N ASP A 68 -15.43 -20.20 0.22
CA ASP A 68 -14.85 -19.04 -0.45
C ASP A 68 -15.45 -18.85 -1.85
N ARG A 69 -15.74 -19.94 -2.56
CA ARG A 69 -16.37 -19.94 -3.89
C ARG A 69 -17.75 -19.28 -3.90
N LYS A 70 -18.51 -19.41 -2.81
CA LYS A 70 -19.82 -18.75 -2.67
C LYS A 70 -19.67 -17.27 -2.30
N LEU A 71 -18.72 -16.96 -1.43
CA LEU A 71 -18.47 -15.59 -0.93
C LEU A 71 -17.88 -14.67 -2.01
N VAL A 72 -16.96 -15.17 -2.84
CA VAL A 72 -16.32 -14.40 -3.93
C VAL A 72 -17.32 -13.91 -5.00
N LYS A 73 -18.54 -14.47 -5.08
CA LYS A 73 -19.60 -13.95 -5.95
C LYS A 73 -20.09 -12.55 -5.56
N ILE A 74 -19.89 -12.14 -4.32
CA ILE A 74 -20.26 -10.81 -3.81
C ILE A 74 -19.06 -9.90 -3.99
N GLU A 75 -19.21 -8.79 -4.69
CA GLU A 75 -18.15 -7.87 -5.11
C GLU A 75 -17.26 -7.39 -3.93
N THR A 76 -17.87 -7.10 -2.78
CA THR A 76 -17.14 -6.67 -1.57
C THR A 76 -16.18 -7.75 -1.07
N PHE A 77 -16.58 -9.01 -1.04
CA PHE A 77 -15.75 -10.13 -0.60
C PHE A 77 -14.71 -10.54 -1.65
N SER A 78 -15.02 -10.36 -2.93
CA SER A 78 -14.06 -10.52 -4.03
C SER A 78 -12.89 -9.54 -3.89
N ASN A 79 -13.19 -8.27 -3.61
CA ASN A 79 -12.16 -7.26 -3.37
C ASN A 79 -11.29 -7.58 -2.15
N LEU A 80 -11.90 -8.06 -1.05
CA LEU A 80 -11.16 -8.47 0.14
C LEU A 80 -10.26 -9.68 -0.16
N LYS A 81 -10.76 -10.69 -0.88
CA LYS A 81 -9.96 -11.84 -1.31
C LYS A 81 -8.75 -11.42 -2.14
N LYS A 82 -8.96 -10.52 -3.11
CA LYS A 82 -7.87 -9.95 -3.91
C LYS A 82 -6.84 -9.20 -3.06
N MET A 83 -7.26 -8.49 -2.02
CA MET A 83 -6.34 -7.83 -1.09
C MET A 83 -5.51 -8.85 -0.29
N ILE A 84 -6.11 -9.96 0.17
CA ILE A 84 -5.40 -11.02 0.87
C ILE A 84 -4.35 -11.65 -0.05
N GLU A 85 -4.69 -11.97 -1.29
CA GLU A 85 -3.74 -12.52 -2.28
C GLU A 85 -2.60 -11.55 -2.61
N LEU A 86 -2.92 -10.26 -2.83
CA LEU A 86 -1.92 -9.22 -3.06
C LEU A 86 -1.01 -9.01 -1.85
N SER A 87 -1.47 -9.29 -0.62
CA SER A 87 -0.66 -9.20 0.59
C SER A 87 0.38 -10.33 0.70
N GLY A 88 0.21 -11.41 -0.08
CA GLY A 88 1.09 -12.59 -0.06
C GLY A 88 0.81 -13.56 1.08
N TYR A 89 -0.33 -13.44 1.74
CA TYR A 89 -0.76 -14.42 2.73
C TYR A 89 -1.58 -15.54 2.10
N ASP A 90 -1.34 -16.77 2.52
CA ASP A 90 -2.10 -17.96 2.11
C ASP A 90 -3.41 -18.15 2.89
N TRP A 91 -3.89 -17.07 3.54
CA TRP A 91 -5.13 -17.15 4.32
C TRP A 91 -6.34 -17.25 3.41
N SER A 92 -7.26 -18.15 3.79
CA SER A 92 -8.55 -18.21 3.10
C SER A 92 -9.40 -17.00 3.48
N LEU A 93 -10.29 -16.58 2.57
CA LEU A 93 -11.25 -15.51 2.83
C LEU A 93 -12.09 -15.84 4.09
N THR A 94 -12.53 -17.10 4.18
CA THR A 94 -13.31 -17.59 5.34
C THR A 94 -12.56 -17.45 6.65
N GLN A 95 -11.26 -17.82 6.70
CA GLN A 95 -10.42 -17.65 7.91
C GLN A 95 -10.29 -16.18 8.32
N THR A 96 -10.02 -15.30 7.36
CA THR A 96 -9.90 -13.86 7.63
C THR A 96 -11.20 -13.28 8.18
N LEU A 97 -12.34 -13.65 7.58
CA LEU A 97 -13.66 -13.20 8.03
C LEU A 97 -14.01 -13.73 9.43
N THR A 98 -13.75 -15.01 9.71
CA THR A 98 -14.05 -15.61 11.03
C THR A 98 -13.20 -14.98 12.13
N VAL A 99 -11.90 -14.79 11.91
CA VAL A 99 -11.02 -14.14 12.87
C VAL A 99 -11.47 -12.69 13.15
N THR A 100 -11.77 -11.93 12.10
CA THR A 100 -12.23 -10.54 12.24
C THR A 100 -13.57 -10.46 12.96
N LEU A 101 -14.50 -11.39 12.68
CA LEU A 101 -15.79 -11.47 13.35
C LEU A 101 -15.62 -11.78 14.85
N ILE A 102 -14.75 -12.73 15.19
CA ILE A 102 -14.45 -13.07 16.60
C ILE A 102 -13.92 -11.84 17.34
N PHE A 103 -12.95 -11.11 16.77
CA PHE A 103 -12.43 -9.89 17.41
C PHE A 103 -13.49 -8.79 17.53
N SER A 104 -14.40 -8.65 16.55
CA SER A 104 -15.51 -7.70 16.62
C SER A 104 -16.51 -8.05 17.72
N VAL A 105 -16.83 -9.33 17.88
CA VAL A 105 -17.72 -9.82 18.97
C VAL A 105 -17.04 -9.64 20.33
N LEU A 106 -15.76 -9.95 20.46
CA LEU A 106 -15.00 -9.74 21.69
C LEU A 106 -14.94 -8.25 22.08
N ALA A 107 -14.77 -7.36 21.11
CA ALA A 107 -14.79 -5.91 21.32
C ALA A 107 -16.17 -5.44 21.85
N LEU A 108 -17.27 -5.96 21.28
CA LEU A 108 -18.63 -5.70 21.74
C LEU A 108 -18.85 -6.22 23.18
N LEU A 109 -18.44 -7.46 23.47
CA LEU A 109 -18.57 -8.05 24.81
C LEU A 109 -17.76 -7.27 25.84
N ALA A 110 -16.55 -6.86 25.51
CA ALA A 110 -15.72 -6.05 26.39
C ALA A 110 -16.41 -4.74 26.78
N THR A 111 -17.03 -4.03 25.82
CA THR A 111 -17.76 -2.78 26.13
C THR A 111 -18.99 -3.02 27.03
N LEU A 112 -19.68 -4.16 26.88
CA LEU A 112 -20.78 -4.54 27.77
C LEU A 112 -20.29 -4.84 29.20
N ILE A 113 -19.18 -5.55 29.35
CA ILE A 113 -18.56 -5.85 30.66
C ILE A 113 -18.15 -4.57 31.37
N PHE A 114 -17.53 -3.62 30.67
CA PHE A 114 -17.13 -2.32 31.20
C PHE A 114 -18.29 -1.30 31.33
N ARG A 115 -19.54 -1.74 31.13
CA ARG A 115 -20.75 -0.90 31.20
C ARG A 115 -20.68 0.36 30.36
N GLN A 116 -19.96 0.31 29.25
CA GLN A 116 -19.89 1.43 28.31
C GLN A 116 -21.16 1.50 27.45
N PRO A 117 -21.52 2.69 26.95
CA PRO A 117 -22.66 2.84 26.04
C PRO A 117 -22.48 2.00 24.76
N ILE A 118 -23.58 1.46 24.23
CA ILE A 118 -23.58 0.53 23.10
C ILE A 118 -22.91 1.12 21.82
N TYR A 119 -22.99 2.45 21.64
CA TYR A 119 -22.34 3.12 20.52
C TYR A 119 -20.81 3.00 20.55
N VAL A 120 -20.20 2.91 21.74
CA VAL A 120 -18.75 2.67 21.91
C VAL A 120 -18.42 1.26 21.45
N GLY A 121 -19.26 0.28 21.74
CA GLY A 121 -19.09 -1.10 21.31
C GLY A 121 -19.18 -1.25 19.79
N VAL A 122 -20.16 -0.58 19.19
CA VAL A 122 -20.31 -0.56 17.71
C VAL A 122 -19.09 0.13 17.06
N ALA A 123 -18.65 1.27 17.62
CA ALA A 123 -17.45 1.96 17.12
C ALA A 123 -16.19 1.09 17.24
N ALA A 124 -16.02 0.35 18.34
CA ALA A 124 -14.91 -0.57 18.53
C ALA A 124 -14.94 -1.74 17.52
N ALA A 125 -16.12 -2.33 17.29
CA ALA A 125 -16.30 -3.40 16.30
C ALA A 125 -15.98 -2.92 14.87
N VAL A 126 -16.44 -1.73 14.48
CA VAL A 126 -16.09 -1.11 13.19
C VAL A 126 -14.58 -0.81 13.13
N GLY A 127 -13.98 -0.38 14.25
CA GLY A 127 -12.54 -0.14 14.36
C GLY A 127 -11.70 -1.36 14.01
N VAL A 128 -12.13 -2.56 14.39
CA VAL A 128 -11.43 -3.82 14.02
C VAL A 128 -11.35 -3.99 12.49
N TRP A 129 -12.43 -3.72 11.76
CA TRP A 129 -12.46 -3.80 10.28
C TRP A 129 -11.59 -2.73 9.62
N VAL A 130 -11.59 -1.53 10.18
CA VAL A 130 -10.73 -0.43 9.70
C VAL A 130 -9.25 -0.78 9.91
N ILE A 131 -8.89 -1.32 11.07
CA ILE A 131 -7.52 -1.76 11.37
C ILE A 131 -7.08 -2.87 10.40
N LEU A 132 -7.91 -3.89 10.18
CA LEU A 132 -7.63 -4.96 9.21
C LEU A 132 -7.37 -4.38 7.81
N TYR A 133 -8.22 -3.46 7.37
CA TYR A 133 -8.10 -2.85 6.06
C TYR A 133 -6.78 -2.07 5.90
N PHE A 134 -6.41 -1.24 6.89
CA PHE A 134 -5.14 -0.51 6.87
C PHE A 134 -3.94 -1.45 6.95
N TRP A 135 -4.03 -2.48 7.76
CA TRP A 135 -2.97 -3.49 7.91
C TRP A 135 -2.70 -4.24 6.60
N LEU A 136 -3.76 -4.73 5.93
CA LEU A 136 -3.64 -5.39 4.62
C LEU A 136 -3.06 -4.44 3.57
N ASN A 137 -3.54 -3.19 3.49
CA ASN A 137 -3.00 -2.21 2.55
C ASN A 137 -1.51 -1.95 2.78
N LYS A 138 -1.08 -1.82 4.04
CA LYS A 138 0.32 -1.65 4.38
C LYS A 138 1.16 -2.85 3.91
N LYS A 139 0.68 -4.06 4.19
CA LYS A 139 1.36 -5.30 3.77
C LYS A 139 1.48 -5.43 2.26
N ILE A 140 0.41 -5.09 1.52
CA ILE A 140 0.44 -5.04 0.05
C ILE A 140 1.50 -4.06 -0.43
N SER A 141 1.51 -2.84 0.12
CA SER A 141 2.48 -1.81 -0.25
C SER A 141 3.91 -2.25 0.02
N ASP A 142 4.18 -2.81 1.21
CA ASP A 142 5.50 -3.29 1.60
C ASP A 142 5.97 -4.45 0.70
N ARG A 143 5.08 -5.41 0.39
CA ARG A 143 5.38 -6.53 -0.51
C ARG A 143 5.68 -6.07 -1.93
N LEU A 144 4.85 -5.18 -2.48
CA LEU A 144 5.06 -4.66 -3.83
C LEU A 144 6.31 -3.79 -3.93
N ALA A 145 6.62 -3.00 -2.90
CA ALA A 145 7.87 -2.23 -2.83
C ALA A 145 9.11 -3.15 -2.80
N ALA A 146 9.06 -4.23 -1.99
CA ALA A 146 10.13 -5.23 -1.96
C ALA A 146 10.30 -5.93 -3.30
N PHE A 147 9.19 -6.30 -3.97
CA PHE A 147 9.21 -6.86 -5.31
C PHE A 147 9.89 -5.92 -6.32
N GLU A 148 9.50 -4.64 -6.32
CA GLU A 148 10.11 -3.65 -7.22
C GLU A 148 11.61 -3.49 -6.97
N GLU A 149 12.04 -3.46 -5.70
CA GLU A 149 13.44 -3.29 -5.34
C GLU A 149 14.30 -4.49 -5.76
N GLN A 150 13.74 -5.70 -5.72
CA GLN A 150 14.40 -6.94 -6.11
C GLN A 150 14.43 -7.15 -7.63
N LEU A 151 13.49 -6.57 -8.39
CA LEU A 151 13.32 -6.85 -9.82
C LEU A 151 14.57 -6.60 -10.67
N PRO A 152 15.36 -5.51 -10.51
CA PRO A 152 16.58 -5.31 -11.32
C PRO A 152 17.59 -6.44 -11.18
N GLU A 153 17.73 -7.03 -10.01
CA GLU A 153 18.63 -8.16 -9.76
C GLU A 153 18.12 -9.43 -10.44
N ALA A 154 16.81 -9.70 -10.34
CA ALA A 154 16.17 -10.81 -11.04
C ALA A 154 16.37 -10.72 -12.56
N LEU A 155 16.25 -9.52 -13.13
CA LEU A 155 16.50 -9.29 -14.57
C LEU A 155 17.96 -9.54 -14.95
N ASP A 156 18.92 -9.24 -14.07
CA ASP A 156 20.33 -9.53 -14.32
C ASP A 156 20.62 -11.05 -14.27
N ILE A 157 19.96 -11.80 -13.38
CA ILE A 157 20.03 -13.27 -13.35
C ILE A 157 19.47 -13.83 -14.68
N MET A 158 18.25 -13.42 -15.06
CA MET A 158 17.65 -13.84 -16.33
C MET A 158 18.57 -13.53 -17.53
N ARG A 159 19.13 -12.33 -17.55
CA ARG A 159 20.04 -11.91 -18.63
C ARG A 159 21.24 -12.84 -18.74
N ARG A 160 21.90 -13.18 -17.62
CA ARG A 160 23.05 -14.11 -17.62
C ARG A 160 22.67 -15.49 -18.14
N MET A 161 21.51 -16.01 -17.73
CA MET A 161 21.00 -17.30 -18.21
C MET A 161 20.75 -17.31 -19.72
N LEU A 162 20.12 -16.25 -20.23
CA LEU A 162 19.83 -16.09 -21.66
C LEU A 162 21.11 -15.92 -22.49
N GLN A 163 22.11 -15.20 -21.98
CA GLN A 163 23.43 -15.06 -22.62
C GLN A 163 24.19 -16.36 -22.65
N ALA A 164 24.00 -17.25 -21.68
CA ALA A 164 24.53 -18.62 -21.67
C ALA A 164 23.75 -19.58 -22.59
N GLY A 165 22.75 -19.08 -23.34
CA GLY A 165 21.94 -19.89 -24.26
C GLY A 165 20.83 -20.70 -23.58
N GLN A 166 20.55 -20.46 -22.32
CA GLN A 166 19.49 -21.19 -21.61
C GLN A 166 18.10 -20.72 -22.06
N PRO A 167 17.09 -21.60 -22.07
CA PRO A 167 15.73 -21.24 -22.37
C PRO A 167 15.18 -20.21 -21.36
N VAL A 168 14.28 -19.35 -21.82
CA VAL A 168 13.62 -18.33 -20.96
C VAL A 168 12.92 -18.97 -19.76
N THR A 169 12.30 -20.14 -19.94
CA THR A 169 11.67 -20.92 -18.87
C THR A 169 12.65 -21.28 -17.76
N GLN A 170 13.86 -21.67 -18.10
CA GLN A 170 14.92 -21.97 -17.12
C GLN A 170 15.41 -20.72 -16.41
N ALA A 171 15.46 -19.59 -17.09
CA ALA A 171 15.77 -18.30 -16.44
C ALA A 171 14.74 -17.92 -15.38
N PHE A 172 13.44 -18.17 -15.60
CA PHE A 172 12.41 -18.01 -14.55
C PHE A 172 12.63 -18.94 -13.36
N ASN A 173 13.00 -20.21 -13.62
CA ASN A 173 13.27 -21.17 -12.56
C ASN A 173 14.45 -20.75 -11.70
N GLU A 174 15.53 -20.29 -12.32
CA GLU A 174 16.73 -19.85 -11.62
C GLU A 174 16.45 -18.68 -10.69
N VAL A 175 15.78 -17.62 -11.18
CA VAL A 175 15.34 -16.51 -10.33
C VAL A 175 14.46 -17.00 -9.18
N GLY A 176 13.53 -17.94 -9.46
CA GLY A 176 12.65 -18.51 -8.45
C GLY A 176 13.38 -19.29 -7.36
N ASN A 177 14.57 -19.84 -7.65
CA ASN A 177 15.37 -20.63 -6.71
C ASN A 177 16.41 -19.76 -5.96
N GLU A 178 17.00 -18.77 -6.64
CA GLU A 178 18.08 -17.95 -6.08
C GLU A 178 17.58 -16.77 -5.27
N MET A 179 16.41 -16.20 -5.63
CA MET A 179 15.95 -14.97 -5.02
C MET A 179 14.96 -15.19 -3.87
N PRO A 180 15.03 -14.35 -2.82
CA PRO A 180 14.10 -14.45 -1.70
C PRO A 180 12.69 -13.97 -2.09
N ALA A 181 11.70 -14.26 -1.23
CA ALA A 181 10.37 -13.69 -1.37
C ALA A 181 10.42 -12.14 -1.27
N PRO A 182 9.53 -11.41 -1.97
CA PRO A 182 8.41 -11.91 -2.77
C PRO A 182 8.76 -12.32 -4.21
N ILE A 183 9.90 -11.85 -4.77
CA ILE A 183 10.18 -12.03 -6.21
C ILE A 183 10.42 -13.49 -6.60
N GLY A 184 11.18 -14.24 -5.78
CA GLY A 184 11.43 -15.66 -6.03
C GLY A 184 10.14 -16.46 -6.13
N VAL A 185 9.16 -16.19 -5.25
CA VAL A 185 7.86 -16.85 -5.26
C VAL A 185 7.10 -16.57 -6.56
N GLU A 186 7.08 -15.32 -7.01
CA GLU A 186 6.36 -14.94 -8.23
C GLU A 186 7.00 -15.52 -9.49
N PHE A 187 8.33 -15.53 -9.56
CA PHE A 187 9.06 -16.16 -10.66
C PHE A 187 8.88 -17.67 -10.68
N LYS A 188 8.89 -18.31 -9.50
CA LYS A 188 8.63 -19.76 -9.39
C LYS A 188 7.22 -20.11 -9.82
N ASN A 189 6.22 -19.33 -9.42
CA ASN A 189 4.83 -19.51 -9.86
C ASN A 189 4.71 -19.36 -11.37
N THR A 190 5.39 -18.37 -11.95
CA THR A 190 5.41 -18.16 -13.40
C THR A 190 6.09 -19.30 -14.12
N PHE A 191 7.23 -19.80 -13.61
CA PHE A 191 7.88 -21.01 -14.13
C PHE A 191 6.94 -22.22 -14.10
N ASN A 192 6.23 -22.46 -13.01
CA ASN A 192 5.30 -23.58 -12.90
C ASN A 192 4.20 -23.50 -13.97
N LEU A 193 3.64 -22.32 -14.24
CA LEU A 193 2.66 -22.12 -15.30
C LEU A 193 3.24 -22.46 -16.67
N LEU A 194 4.45 -21.97 -16.97
CA LEU A 194 5.14 -22.27 -18.23
C LEU A 194 5.44 -23.77 -18.37
N ASN A 195 5.83 -24.42 -17.28
CA ASN A 195 6.12 -25.85 -17.26
C ASN A 195 4.85 -26.72 -17.40
N TYR A 196 3.70 -26.21 -16.98
CA TYR A 196 2.39 -26.83 -17.25
C TYR A 196 1.86 -26.60 -18.68
N GLY A 197 2.63 -25.92 -19.54
CA GLY A 197 2.28 -25.67 -20.93
C GLY A 197 1.44 -24.43 -21.17
N TYR A 198 1.26 -23.56 -20.17
CA TYR A 198 0.60 -22.28 -20.40
C TYR A 198 1.47 -21.37 -21.27
N ASP A 199 0.82 -20.57 -22.12
CA ASP A 199 1.55 -19.60 -22.94
C ASP A 199 2.28 -18.55 -22.10
N MET A 200 3.45 -18.11 -22.59
CA MET A 200 4.29 -17.09 -21.95
C MET A 200 3.50 -15.81 -21.64
N ARG A 201 2.66 -15.37 -22.58
CA ARG A 201 1.82 -14.17 -22.40
C ARG A 201 0.92 -14.34 -21.18
N MET A 202 0.23 -15.46 -21.07
CA MET A 202 -0.67 -15.75 -19.94
C MET A 202 0.06 -15.81 -18.60
N ALA A 203 1.22 -16.49 -18.56
CA ALA A 203 2.03 -16.61 -17.36
C ALA A 203 2.53 -15.24 -16.85
N ILE A 204 3.05 -14.40 -17.76
CA ILE A 204 3.50 -13.04 -17.46
C ILE A 204 2.33 -12.14 -16.98
N MET A 205 1.17 -12.26 -17.61
CA MET A 205 0.00 -11.47 -17.23
C MET A 205 -0.52 -11.84 -15.84
N GLN A 206 -0.57 -13.12 -15.50
CA GLN A 206 -0.91 -13.54 -14.14
C GLN A 206 0.08 -13.01 -13.11
N MET A 207 1.38 -13.02 -13.44
CA MET A 207 2.39 -12.41 -12.59
C MET A 207 2.13 -10.91 -12.40
N ALA A 208 1.80 -10.18 -13.47
CA ALA A 208 1.48 -8.76 -13.43
C ALA A 208 0.20 -8.44 -12.62
N GLU A 209 -0.80 -9.33 -12.65
CA GLU A 209 -2.00 -9.19 -11.82
C GLU A 209 -1.69 -9.35 -10.31
N ARG A 210 -0.76 -10.24 -9.96
CA ARG A 210 -0.32 -10.43 -8.56
C ARG A 210 0.70 -9.40 -8.10
N THR A 211 1.37 -8.72 -9.02
CA THR A 211 2.39 -7.69 -8.74
C THR A 211 2.17 -6.42 -9.58
N PRO A 212 1.04 -5.71 -9.39
CA PRO A 212 0.66 -4.55 -10.21
C PRO A 212 1.55 -3.33 -9.90
N THR A 213 2.77 -3.34 -10.45
CA THR A 213 3.76 -2.28 -10.27
C THR A 213 4.22 -1.71 -11.61
N VAL A 214 4.75 -0.49 -11.60
CA VAL A 214 5.29 0.14 -12.83
C VAL A 214 6.48 -0.66 -13.36
N SER A 215 7.29 -1.20 -12.46
CA SER A 215 8.46 -2.01 -12.81
C SER A 215 8.04 -3.33 -13.48
N MET A 216 6.98 -3.96 -12.98
CA MET A 216 6.41 -5.17 -13.60
C MET A 216 5.80 -4.88 -14.97
N LEU A 217 5.16 -3.72 -15.16
CA LEU A 217 4.65 -3.30 -16.47
C LEU A 217 5.79 -3.16 -17.49
N ALA A 218 6.91 -2.53 -17.10
CA ALA A 218 8.08 -2.40 -17.97
C ALA A 218 8.68 -3.77 -18.33
N PHE A 219 8.80 -4.67 -17.35
CA PHE A 219 9.28 -6.04 -17.56
C PHE A 219 8.35 -6.84 -18.48
N SER A 220 7.05 -6.86 -18.19
CA SER A 220 6.08 -7.60 -19.00
C SER A 220 6.05 -7.11 -20.45
N SER A 221 6.06 -5.78 -20.65
CA SER A 221 6.11 -5.18 -22.00
C SER A 221 7.39 -5.61 -22.75
N ALA A 222 8.55 -5.61 -22.08
CA ALA A 222 9.79 -6.03 -22.71
C ALA A 222 9.78 -7.51 -23.13
N VAL A 223 9.26 -8.40 -22.28
CA VAL A 223 9.19 -9.85 -22.57
C VAL A 223 8.17 -10.14 -23.67
N LEU A 224 6.99 -9.53 -23.61
CA LEU A 224 5.92 -9.78 -24.58
C LEU A 224 6.26 -9.22 -25.97
N LEU A 225 6.79 -8.00 -26.03
CA LEU A 225 7.22 -7.40 -27.29
C LEU A 225 8.31 -8.25 -27.97
N GLN A 226 9.24 -8.78 -27.17
CA GLN A 226 10.35 -9.59 -27.68
C GLN A 226 9.87 -10.92 -28.28
N LYS A 227 8.85 -11.54 -27.69
CA LYS A 227 8.22 -12.74 -28.24
C LYS A 227 7.61 -12.49 -29.62
N GLU A 228 7.06 -11.30 -29.86
CA GLU A 228 6.42 -10.91 -31.11
C GLU A 228 7.45 -10.50 -32.18
N THR A 229 8.51 -9.81 -31.80
CA THR A 229 9.51 -9.25 -32.73
C THR A 229 10.71 -10.14 -32.99
N GLY A 230 10.94 -11.19 -32.18
CA GLY A 230 12.04 -12.14 -32.33
C GLY A 230 13.43 -11.58 -32.04
N GLY A 231 13.56 -10.41 -31.42
CA GLY A 231 14.84 -9.77 -31.15
C GLY A 231 15.59 -10.34 -29.91
N ASN A 232 16.60 -9.63 -29.41
CA ASN A 232 17.44 -10.08 -28.30
C ASN A 232 16.83 -9.75 -26.92
N LEU A 233 16.18 -10.73 -26.27
CA LEU A 233 15.56 -10.54 -24.96
C LEU A 233 16.59 -10.14 -23.89
N SER A 234 17.82 -10.70 -23.92
CA SER A 234 18.83 -10.38 -22.91
C SER A 234 19.23 -8.90 -22.92
N GLU A 235 19.32 -8.29 -24.11
CA GLU A 235 19.62 -6.86 -24.26
C GLU A 235 18.46 -5.99 -23.75
N ASN A 236 17.21 -6.37 -24.03
CA ASN A 236 16.06 -5.65 -23.53
C ASN A 236 15.93 -5.73 -22.01
N LEU A 237 16.17 -6.89 -21.41
CA LEU A 237 16.19 -7.02 -19.95
C LEU A 237 17.29 -6.17 -19.31
N GLU A 238 18.47 -6.07 -19.96
CA GLU A 238 19.53 -5.16 -19.49
C GLU A 238 19.09 -3.70 -19.53
N LYS A 239 18.44 -3.25 -20.60
CA LYS A 239 17.91 -1.88 -20.71
C LYS A 239 16.88 -1.59 -19.60
N VAL A 240 15.95 -2.53 -19.36
CA VAL A 240 14.94 -2.40 -18.30
C VAL A 240 15.62 -2.37 -16.93
N SER A 241 16.53 -3.30 -16.63
CA SER A 241 17.27 -3.32 -15.35
C SER A 241 18.00 -1.99 -15.09
N ARG A 242 18.68 -1.45 -16.10
CA ARG A 242 19.39 -0.17 -16.04
C ARG A 242 18.45 1.00 -15.73
N VAL A 243 17.32 1.07 -16.41
CA VAL A 243 16.30 2.12 -16.18
C VAL A 243 15.71 2.01 -14.77
N LEU A 244 15.38 0.81 -14.31
CA LEU A 244 14.86 0.59 -12.96
C LEU A 244 15.90 0.99 -11.88
N ARG A 245 17.17 0.63 -12.05
CA ARG A 245 18.24 1.05 -11.13
C ARG A 245 18.41 2.56 -11.08
N ALA A 246 18.38 3.23 -12.23
CA ALA A 246 18.46 4.68 -12.31
C ALA A 246 17.27 5.34 -11.60
N ARG A 247 16.05 4.83 -11.80
CA ARG A 247 14.84 5.29 -11.13
C ARG A 247 14.93 5.13 -9.61
N PHE A 248 15.34 3.97 -9.10
CA PHE A 248 15.49 3.74 -7.67
C PHE A 248 16.59 4.60 -7.05
N LYS A 249 17.70 4.79 -7.75
CA LYS A 249 18.76 5.72 -7.31
C LYS A 249 18.22 7.15 -7.16
N LEU A 250 17.44 7.61 -8.13
CA LEU A 250 16.80 8.93 -8.10
C LEU A 250 15.80 9.03 -6.93
N GLN A 251 14.94 8.03 -6.76
CA GLN A 251 13.97 8.00 -5.66
C GLN A 251 14.65 8.04 -4.27
N ARG A 252 15.74 7.26 -4.09
CA ARG A 252 16.53 7.29 -2.84
C ARG A 252 17.14 8.66 -2.62
N LYS A 253 17.70 9.30 -3.65
CA LYS A 253 18.27 10.66 -3.56
C LYS A 253 17.22 11.69 -3.17
N ILE A 254 16.02 11.64 -3.79
CA ILE A 254 14.90 12.52 -3.45
C ILE A 254 14.45 12.28 -2.00
N LYS A 255 14.33 11.03 -1.57
CA LYS A 255 13.95 10.68 -0.20
C LYS A 255 14.96 11.24 0.82
N THR A 256 16.25 11.17 0.52
CA THR A 256 17.29 11.72 1.38
C THR A 256 17.24 13.24 1.43
N LEU A 257 17.15 13.92 0.27
CA LEU A 257 17.08 15.39 0.20
C LEU A 257 15.80 15.94 0.85
N SER A 258 14.68 15.22 0.75
CA SER A 258 13.43 15.66 1.39
C SER A 258 13.35 15.33 2.89
N ALA A 259 14.29 14.53 3.45
CA ALA A 259 14.28 14.19 4.86
C ALA A 259 14.49 15.43 5.76
N GLU A 260 15.43 16.31 5.40
CA GLU A 260 15.71 17.56 6.10
C GLU A 260 14.50 18.51 6.06
N SER A 261 13.90 18.68 4.88
CA SER A 261 12.68 19.49 4.71
C SER A 261 11.50 18.95 5.51
N ARG A 262 11.36 17.62 5.61
CA ARG A 262 10.32 16.98 6.45
C ARG A 262 10.56 17.24 7.92
N LEU A 263 11.81 17.15 8.39
CA LEU A 263 12.14 17.44 9.78
C LEU A 263 11.81 18.90 10.13
N SER A 264 12.23 19.84 9.28
CA SER A 264 11.91 21.26 9.43
C SER A 264 10.41 21.53 9.46
N ALA A 265 9.65 20.86 8.58
CA ALA A 265 8.19 20.94 8.56
C ALA A 265 7.57 20.44 9.87
N TRP A 266 8.06 19.34 10.43
CA TRP A 266 7.60 18.79 11.70
C TRP A 266 7.86 19.77 12.85
N ILE A 267 9.05 20.34 12.91
CA ILE A 267 9.41 21.33 13.93
C ILE A 267 8.47 22.54 13.84
N LEU A 268 8.25 23.05 12.61
CA LEU A 268 7.39 24.22 12.38
C LEU A 268 5.94 23.98 12.81
N VAL A 269 5.38 22.80 12.48
CA VAL A 269 4.00 22.44 12.84
C VAL A 269 3.84 22.16 14.34
N LEU A 270 4.85 21.55 14.98
CA LEU A 270 4.81 21.19 16.39
C LEU A 270 5.13 22.39 17.31
N SER A 271 5.89 23.38 16.84
CA SER A 271 6.36 24.48 17.69
C SER A 271 5.26 25.25 18.44
N PRO A 272 4.10 25.64 17.83
CA PRO A 272 3.07 26.34 18.56
C PRO A 272 2.41 25.47 19.64
N PHE A 273 2.34 24.17 19.43
CA PHE A 273 1.76 23.26 20.42
C PHE A 273 2.72 23.02 21.60
N ILE A 274 4.01 22.88 21.32
CA ILE A 274 5.03 22.76 22.35
C ILE A 274 5.09 24.06 23.19
N LEU A 275 5.05 25.22 22.52
CA LEU A 275 5.04 26.50 23.19
C LEU A 275 3.79 26.69 24.07
N PHE A 276 2.61 26.32 23.56
CA PHE A 276 1.36 26.37 24.31
C PHE A 276 1.41 25.49 25.57
N LEU A 277 1.87 24.24 25.43
CA LEU A 277 2.04 23.32 26.57
C LEU A 277 3.04 23.91 27.59
N PHE A 278 4.18 24.37 27.12
CA PHE A 278 5.23 24.92 27.98
C PHE A 278 4.74 26.14 28.79
N LEU A 279 4.04 27.07 28.13
CA LEU A 279 3.45 28.24 28.79
C LEU A 279 2.32 27.86 29.76
N SER A 280 1.52 26.83 29.43
CA SER A 280 0.45 26.35 30.31
C SER A 280 0.98 25.78 31.63
N PHE A 281 2.20 25.23 31.64
CA PHE A 281 2.84 24.70 32.85
C PHE A 281 3.61 25.77 33.64
N ILE A 282 4.29 26.69 32.97
CA ILE A 282 5.14 27.69 33.64
C ILE A 282 4.35 28.92 34.07
N ASN A 283 3.43 29.37 33.23
CA ASN A 283 2.64 30.57 33.49
C ASN A 283 1.19 30.40 33.00
N PRO A 284 0.34 29.68 33.78
CA PRO A 284 -1.04 29.41 33.42
C PRO A 284 -1.88 30.69 33.22
N GLU A 285 -1.55 31.75 33.96
CA GLU A 285 -2.25 33.05 33.88
C GLU A 285 -2.08 33.73 32.53
N TYR A 286 -0.95 33.49 31.85
CA TYR A 286 -0.68 34.02 30.51
C TYR A 286 -1.52 33.35 29.43
N VAL A 287 -1.84 32.08 29.62
CA VAL A 287 -2.63 31.28 28.65
C VAL A 287 -4.13 31.36 28.92
N GLU A 288 -4.54 31.71 30.14
CA GLU A 288 -5.93 31.79 30.58
C GLU A 288 -6.83 32.68 29.70
N PRO A 289 -6.37 33.88 29.22
CA PRO A 289 -7.16 34.70 28.31
C PRO A 289 -7.47 34.05 26.97
N LEU A 290 -6.64 33.11 26.48
CA LEU A 290 -6.87 32.44 25.21
C LEU A 290 -8.14 31.59 25.20
N TYR A 291 -8.58 31.08 26.36
CA TYR A 291 -9.77 30.21 26.46
C TYR A 291 -10.89 30.80 27.30
N ARG A 292 -10.66 31.93 28.04
CA ARG A 292 -11.71 32.65 28.80
C ARG A 292 -12.28 33.84 28.07
N ASP A 293 -11.50 34.52 27.26
CA ASP A 293 -11.95 35.67 26.48
C ASP A 293 -12.56 35.19 25.15
N PRO A 294 -13.75 35.68 24.75
CA PRO A 294 -14.31 35.41 23.44
C PRO A 294 -13.35 35.73 22.27
N ARG A 295 -12.56 36.80 22.38
CA ARG A 295 -11.53 37.17 21.39
C ARG A 295 -10.37 36.18 21.35
N GLY A 296 -10.05 35.55 22.48
CA GLY A 296 -9.03 34.48 22.56
C GLY A 296 -9.43 33.26 21.76
N LEU A 297 -10.71 32.86 21.84
CA LEU A 297 -11.24 31.73 21.05
C LEU A 297 -11.20 32.00 19.54
N ASP A 298 -11.48 33.25 19.12
CA ASP A 298 -11.36 33.62 17.69
C ASP A 298 -9.90 33.53 17.20
N LEU A 299 -8.94 33.99 18.03
CA LEU A 299 -7.50 33.87 17.70
C LEU A 299 -7.04 32.42 17.62
N VAL A 300 -7.47 31.57 18.55
CA VAL A 300 -7.13 30.12 18.54
C VAL A 300 -7.73 29.44 17.32
N SER A 301 -9.00 29.73 16.99
CA SER A 301 -9.65 29.15 15.81
C SER A 301 -8.97 29.59 14.50
N GLY A 302 -8.64 30.87 14.38
CA GLY A 302 -7.88 31.41 13.25
C GLY A 302 -6.48 30.78 13.12
N GLY A 303 -5.80 30.58 14.26
CA GLY A 303 -4.51 29.91 14.34
C GLY A 303 -4.59 28.44 13.85
N ILE A 304 -5.60 27.69 14.28
CA ILE A 304 -5.83 26.30 13.84
C ILE A 304 -6.08 26.24 12.33
N VAL A 305 -6.93 27.12 11.80
CA VAL A 305 -7.20 27.18 10.35
C VAL A 305 -5.92 27.50 9.57
N SER A 306 -5.13 28.46 10.04
CA SER A 306 -3.85 28.84 9.43
C SER A 306 -2.85 27.67 9.44
N LEU A 307 -2.73 26.95 10.55
CA LEU A 307 -1.88 25.77 10.67
C LEU A 307 -2.33 24.64 9.72
N PHE A 308 -3.65 24.45 9.57
CA PHE A 308 -4.19 23.45 8.65
C PHE A 308 -3.83 23.79 7.19
N ILE A 309 -4.04 25.03 6.78
CA ILE A 309 -3.69 25.51 5.43
C ILE A 309 -2.17 25.40 5.20
N GLY A 310 -1.36 25.85 6.16
CA GLY A 310 0.10 25.74 6.11
C GLY A 310 0.59 24.31 6.00
N SER A 311 0.04 23.39 6.80
CA SER A 311 0.35 21.97 6.74
C SER A 311 0.01 21.34 5.38
N MET A 312 -1.12 21.76 4.79
CA MET A 312 -1.54 21.29 3.46
C MET A 312 -0.57 21.78 2.36
N TRP A 313 -0.10 23.03 2.44
CA TRP A 313 0.90 23.57 1.50
C TRP A 313 2.27 22.89 1.65
N ILE A 314 2.75 22.72 2.88
CA ILE A 314 4.00 22.02 3.19
C ILE A 314 3.94 20.60 2.60
N ARG A 315 2.83 19.88 2.80
CA ARG A 315 2.62 18.56 2.21
C ARG A 315 2.74 18.56 0.69
N LYS A 316 2.14 19.55 0.02
CA LYS A 316 2.19 19.67 -1.45
C LYS A 316 3.61 19.94 -1.94
N ILE A 317 4.40 20.73 -1.18
CA ILE A 317 5.78 21.05 -1.52
C ILE A 317 6.72 19.85 -1.30
N ILE A 318 6.52 19.07 -0.23
CA ILE A 318 7.42 17.95 0.12
C ILE A 318 7.11 16.69 -0.68
N ASN A 319 5.86 16.47 -1.09
CA ASN A 319 5.47 15.32 -1.91
C ASN A 319 5.74 15.58 -3.39
N PHE A 320 7.01 15.53 -3.80
CA PHE A 320 7.36 15.37 -5.20
C PHE A 320 7.15 13.90 -5.59
N GLU A 321 6.14 13.63 -6.41
CA GLU A 321 5.98 12.33 -7.08
C GLU A 321 6.97 12.26 -8.25
N VAL A 322 7.83 11.21 -8.24
CA VAL A 322 8.71 10.81 -9.37
C VAL A 322 8.22 9.50 -9.96
#